data_d8223317b4d07563245721cc1b380846
#
_entry.id   d8223317b4d07563245721cc1b380846
#
_cell.length_a   1.000
_cell.length_b   1.000
_cell.length_c   1.000
_cell.angle_alpha   90.00
_cell.angle_beta   90.00
_cell.angle_gamma   90.00
#
_symmetry.space_group_name_H-M   'P 1'
#
loop_
_entity.id
_entity.type
_entity.pdbx_description
1 polymer ?
#
loop_
_entity_poly.entity_id
_entity_poly.type
_entity_poly.pdbx_seq_one_letter_code
_entity_poly.pdbx_strand_id
1 'polypeptide(L)'
;MYTPDKGPPRAGGVVFTRVRLIGGLGALTAAVVVVGTVGWQGIPPAPTGGDAVQLRSTAAPMSTTMKSPIVATTDPSPFDPCRDIPFDVIQRLGLAYTPPEAEEGLRCHFDAGNYQMAVEPIIWRTYAQTLPPDAIETTIAGHRAAQYWVRKPTYHNSFWYSSCMVTFKTSYGVIQQSLFYSTVYSEPDVDCPSTNLQRANDLVPYYRF
;
A
#
# COMPACT_ATOMS: atom_id res chain seq x y z
N MET A 1 32.20 4.12 -58.35
CA MET A 1 31.46 3.40 -57.28
C MET A 1 30.62 4.43 -56.57
N TYR A 2 29.32 4.44 -56.84
CA TYR A 2 28.39 5.46 -56.34
C TYR A 2 27.50 4.80 -55.27
N THR A 3 27.58 5.29 -54.03
CA THR A 3 26.73 4.82 -52.92
C THR A 3 25.52 5.75 -52.80
N PRO A 4 24.28 5.27 -52.84
CA PRO A 4 23.10 6.12 -52.64
C PRO A 4 22.86 6.40 -51.19
N ASP A 5 22.72 7.67 -50.89
CA ASP A 5 22.31 8.27 -49.62
C ASP A 5 20.84 7.94 -49.31
N LYS A 6 20.58 7.30 -48.14
CA LYS A 6 19.24 7.05 -47.64
C LYS A 6 18.85 8.16 -46.66
N GLY A 7 18.02 9.08 -47.14
CA GLY A 7 17.41 10.12 -46.31
C GLY A 7 16.49 9.55 -45.20
N PRO A 8 16.27 10.33 -44.11
CA PRO A 8 15.50 9.89 -42.95
C PRO A 8 13.99 9.80 -43.22
N PRO A 9 13.26 8.91 -42.54
CA PRO A 9 11.82 8.76 -42.70
C PRO A 9 11.05 9.96 -42.10
N ARG A 10 10.08 10.44 -42.90
CA ARG A 10 9.17 11.52 -42.51
C ARG A 10 8.27 11.10 -41.35
N ALA A 11 8.24 11.91 -40.29
CA ALA A 11 7.29 11.81 -39.20
C ALA A 11 5.87 12.11 -39.73
N GLY A 12 5.00 11.09 -39.64
CA GLY A 12 3.56 11.22 -39.87
C GLY A 12 2.90 11.86 -38.64
N GLY A 13 2.43 13.11 -38.80
CA GLY A 13 1.65 13.78 -37.78
C GLY A 13 0.26 13.16 -37.65
N VAL A 14 -0.07 12.68 -36.47
CA VAL A 14 -1.42 12.24 -36.10
C VAL A 14 -2.23 13.46 -35.68
N VAL A 15 -3.22 13.83 -36.50
CA VAL A 15 -4.16 14.91 -36.21
C VAL A 15 -5.23 14.36 -35.27
N PHE A 16 -5.22 14.80 -34.02
CA PHE A 16 -6.31 14.52 -33.08
C PHE A 16 -7.51 15.42 -33.33
N THR A 17 -8.53 14.85 -33.93
CA THR A 17 -9.84 15.51 -34.09
C THR A 17 -10.58 15.49 -32.74
N ARG A 18 -10.70 16.65 -32.08
CA ARG A 18 -11.53 16.82 -30.89
C ARG A 18 -13.01 16.73 -31.28
N VAL A 19 -13.66 15.64 -30.95
CA VAL A 19 -15.13 15.54 -31.01
C VAL A 19 -15.69 16.17 -29.72
N ARG A 20 -16.28 17.34 -29.85
CA ARG A 20 -17.15 17.95 -28.81
C ARG A 20 -18.53 17.32 -28.94
N LEU A 21 -18.92 16.51 -27.96
CA LEU A 21 -20.29 16.13 -27.75
C LEU A 21 -20.98 17.16 -26.85
N ILE A 22 -21.85 17.95 -27.49
CA ILE A 22 -22.77 18.89 -26.86
C ILE A 22 -24.13 18.18 -26.73
N GLY A 23 -24.71 18.23 -25.53
CA GLY A 23 -26.14 18.30 -25.35
C GLY A 23 -26.88 16.98 -25.15
N GLY A 24 -27.52 16.89 -24.02
CA GLY A 24 -28.56 15.94 -23.69
C GLY A 24 -29.14 16.23 -22.32
N LEU A 25 -29.98 17.28 -22.23
CA LEU A 25 -30.95 17.40 -21.13
C LEU A 25 -31.98 16.24 -21.24
N GLY A 26 -32.22 15.53 -20.17
CA GLY A 26 -33.31 14.57 -20.19
C GLY A 26 -33.52 13.83 -18.88
N ALA A 27 -34.61 14.23 -18.23
CA ALA A 27 -35.50 13.44 -17.37
C ALA A 27 -35.06 13.16 -15.91
N LEU A 28 -35.63 13.99 -15.05
CA LEU A 28 -35.94 13.69 -13.65
C LEU A 28 -36.86 12.45 -13.57
N THR A 29 -36.38 11.35 -13.00
CA THR A 29 -37.26 10.27 -12.52
C THR A 29 -37.31 10.33 -11.00
N ALA A 30 -38.51 10.65 -10.51
CA ALA A 30 -38.86 10.64 -9.11
C ALA A 30 -38.78 9.20 -8.55
N ALA A 31 -37.90 8.94 -7.61
CA ALA A 31 -37.92 7.70 -6.84
C ALA A 31 -38.98 7.80 -5.74
N VAL A 32 -40.05 7.03 -5.88
CA VAL A 32 -41.05 6.83 -4.83
C VAL A 32 -40.45 5.95 -3.75
N VAL A 33 -40.19 6.55 -2.58
CA VAL A 33 -39.78 5.81 -1.37
C VAL A 33 -41.05 5.23 -0.75
N VAL A 34 -41.25 3.93 -0.88
CA VAL A 34 -42.27 3.19 -0.12
C VAL A 34 -41.74 2.92 1.27
N VAL A 35 -42.19 3.71 2.25
CA VAL A 35 -41.94 3.44 3.66
C VAL A 35 -42.91 2.34 4.11
N GLY A 36 -42.41 1.11 4.19
CA GLY A 36 -43.12 0.00 4.79
C GLY A 36 -43.15 0.16 6.33
N THR A 37 -44.33 0.47 6.85
CA THR A 37 -44.60 0.42 8.30
C THR A 37 -44.70 -1.03 8.74
N VAL A 38 -43.63 -1.54 9.40
CA VAL A 38 -43.67 -2.83 10.10
C VAL A 38 -44.46 -2.63 11.39
N GLY A 39 -45.67 -3.20 11.43
CA GLY A 39 -46.51 -3.19 12.62
C GLY A 39 -45.87 -3.95 13.77
N TRP A 40 -45.73 -3.25 14.88
CA TRP A 40 -45.42 -3.86 16.17
C TRP A 40 -46.61 -4.63 16.69
N GLN A 41 -46.60 -5.95 16.60
CA GLN A 41 -47.56 -6.80 17.30
C GLN A 41 -47.05 -7.09 18.70
N GLY A 42 -47.97 -6.91 19.65
CA GLY A 42 -47.85 -6.91 21.08
C GLY A 42 -46.92 -7.91 21.74
N ILE A 43 -46.17 -7.38 22.67
CA ILE A 43 -45.42 -8.12 23.69
C ILE A 43 -46.46 -8.56 24.75
N PRO A 44 -46.56 -9.85 25.10
CA PRO A 44 -47.42 -10.29 26.23
C PRO A 44 -46.82 -9.80 27.56
N PRO A 45 -47.68 -9.49 28.55
CA PRO A 45 -47.22 -9.02 29.87
C PRO A 45 -46.40 -10.10 30.59
N ALA A 46 -45.26 -9.69 31.15
CA ALA A 46 -44.43 -10.53 31.97
C ALA A 46 -45.12 -10.93 33.29
N PRO A 47 -44.91 -12.17 33.80
CA PRO A 47 -45.44 -12.56 35.11
C PRO A 47 -44.70 -11.82 36.21
N THR A 48 -45.45 -11.11 37.04
CA THR A 48 -45.03 -10.54 38.31
C THR A 48 -44.87 -11.66 39.35
N GLY A 49 -43.69 -11.82 39.88
CA GLY A 49 -43.48 -12.64 41.06
C GLY A 49 -42.20 -13.47 40.99
N GLY A 50 -41.18 -13.04 41.65
CA GLY A 50 -39.95 -13.82 41.82
C GLY A 50 -38.86 -12.97 42.48
N ASP A 51 -38.54 -13.32 43.69
CA ASP A 51 -37.56 -12.71 44.60
C ASP A 51 -36.32 -12.11 43.93
N ALA A 52 -36.04 -10.86 44.26
CA ALA A 52 -34.80 -10.18 43.89
C ALA A 52 -33.62 -10.84 44.63
N VAL A 53 -32.96 -11.78 43.94
CA VAL A 53 -31.64 -12.23 44.35
C VAL A 53 -30.67 -11.09 44.09
N GLN A 54 -30.34 -10.38 45.15
CA GLN A 54 -29.33 -9.32 45.15
C GLN A 54 -27.95 -9.95 44.98
N LEU A 55 -27.55 -10.13 43.72
CA LEU A 55 -26.17 -10.45 43.36
C LEU A 55 -25.28 -9.27 43.76
N ARG A 56 -24.67 -9.43 44.94
CA ARG A 56 -23.63 -8.54 45.43
C ARG A 56 -22.44 -8.62 44.48
N SER A 57 -22.43 -7.76 43.49
CA SER A 57 -21.33 -7.64 42.53
C SER A 57 -20.14 -6.99 43.23
N THR A 58 -19.28 -7.81 43.84
CA THR A 58 -17.94 -7.43 44.26
C THR A 58 -17.05 -7.44 42.98
N ALA A 59 -17.32 -6.52 42.07
CA ALA A 59 -16.40 -6.25 40.98
C ALA A 59 -15.25 -5.41 41.55
N ALA A 60 -14.18 -6.07 41.95
CA ALA A 60 -12.90 -5.39 42.08
C ALA A 60 -12.53 -4.80 40.70
N PRO A 61 -12.12 -3.53 40.65
CA PRO A 61 -11.64 -2.97 39.37
C PRO A 61 -10.35 -3.68 39.01
N MET A 62 -10.42 -4.67 38.13
CA MET A 62 -9.25 -5.14 37.41
C MET A 62 -8.82 -4.01 36.44
N SER A 63 -7.99 -3.09 36.93
CA SER A 63 -7.16 -2.25 36.08
C SER A 63 -6.16 -3.16 35.38
N THR A 64 -6.58 -3.77 34.30
CA THR A 64 -5.66 -4.28 33.29
C THR A 64 -5.07 -3.08 32.59
N THR A 65 -4.04 -2.50 33.19
CA THR A 65 -3.12 -1.64 32.47
C THR A 65 -2.50 -2.54 31.41
N MET A 66 -3.05 -2.49 30.18
CA MET A 66 -2.35 -3.01 29.02
C MET A 66 -1.04 -2.22 28.95
N LYS A 67 0.04 -2.81 29.46
CA LYS A 67 1.38 -2.36 29.11
C LYS A 67 1.48 -2.54 27.61
N SER A 68 1.40 -1.43 26.88
CA SER A 68 1.88 -1.40 25.49
C SER A 68 3.24 -2.06 25.49
N PRO A 69 3.51 -2.99 24.57
CA PRO A 69 4.83 -3.59 24.50
C PRO A 69 5.81 -2.42 24.38
N ILE A 70 6.66 -2.25 25.40
CA ILE A 70 7.79 -1.35 25.34
C ILE A 70 8.65 -1.96 24.26
N VAL A 71 8.58 -1.39 23.05
CA VAL A 71 9.57 -1.66 22.02
C VAL A 71 10.89 -1.25 22.66
N ALA A 72 11.67 -2.25 23.07
CA ALA A 72 12.99 -1.98 23.59
C ALA A 72 13.67 -1.11 22.52
N THR A 73 14.14 0.06 22.91
CA THR A 73 14.95 0.91 22.04
C THR A 73 16.21 0.13 21.75
N THR A 74 16.18 -0.66 20.67
CA THR A 74 17.36 -1.30 20.14
C THR A 74 18.29 -0.19 19.68
N ASP A 75 19.51 -0.18 20.17
CA ASP A 75 20.55 0.70 19.66
C ASP A 75 21.34 -0.09 18.59
N PRO A 76 21.37 0.36 17.32
CA PRO A 76 20.77 1.60 16.81
C PRO A 76 19.23 1.55 16.74
N SER A 77 18.60 2.73 16.96
CA SER A 77 17.16 2.90 16.78
C SER A 77 16.75 2.44 15.37
N PRO A 78 15.69 1.66 15.22
CA PRO A 78 15.25 1.21 13.92
C PRO A 78 14.93 2.42 13.02
N PHE A 79 15.13 2.22 11.73
CA PHE A 79 14.82 3.18 10.69
C PHE A 79 13.33 3.53 10.69
N ASP A 80 13.00 4.83 10.61
CA ASP A 80 11.62 5.31 10.46
C ASP A 80 11.50 5.99 9.08
N PRO A 81 10.94 5.31 8.06
CA PRO A 81 10.94 5.83 6.71
C PRO A 81 10.15 7.12 6.51
N CYS A 82 9.09 7.34 7.28
CA CYS A 82 8.32 8.59 7.19
C CYS A 82 9.08 9.81 7.74
N ARG A 83 10.00 9.58 8.68
CA ARG A 83 10.78 10.65 9.31
C ARG A 83 12.17 10.78 8.73
N ASP A 84 12.81 9.65 8.43
CA ASP A 84 14.24 9.61 8.09
C ASP A 84 14.50 9.84 6.60
N ILE A 85 13.51 9.63 5.72
CA ILE A 85 13.61 9.99 4.29
C ILE A 85 13.13 11.45 4.14
N PRO A 86 13.99 12.36 3.64
CA PRO A 86 13.61 13.76 3.47
C PRO A 86 12.45 13.93 2.48
N PHE A 87 11.50 14.80 2.82
CA PHE A 87 10.29 15.00 2.01
C PHE A 87 10.59 15.52 0.58
N ASP A 88 11.62 16.36 0.43
CA ASP A 88 12.07 16.84 -0.88
C ASP A 88 12.59 15.71 -1.79
N VAL A 89 13.18 14.66 -1.19
CA VAL A 89 13.57 13.45 -1.91
C VAL A 89 12.33 12.72 -2.41
N ILE A 90 11.33 12.53 -1.56
CA ILE A 90 10.06 11.88 -1.91
C ILE A 90 9.35 12.63 -3.03
N GLN A 91 9.28 13.97 -2.93
CA GLN A 91 8.71 14.81 -3.99
C GLN A 91 9.48 14.70 -5.31
N ARG A 92 10.82 14.80 -5.27
CA ARG A 92 11.67 14.70 -6.46
C ARG A 92 11.55 13.35 -7.16
N LEU A 93 11.32 12.27 -6.41
CA LEU A 93 11.10 10.93 -6.93
C LEU A 93 9.66 10.70 -7.44
N GLY A 94 8.77 11.69 -7.31
CA GLY A 94 7.38 11.56 -7.70
C GLY A 94 6.56 10.62 -6.80
N LEU A 95 6.98 10.46 -5.54
CA LEU A 95 6.36 9.58 -4.55
C LEU A 95 5.45 10.33 -3.56
N ALA A 96 5.09 11.57 -3.89
CA ALA A 96 4.25 12.43 -3.07
C ALA A 96 3.06 12.99 -3.89
N TYR A 97 2.41 12.13 -4.67
CA TYR A 97 1.15 12.47 -5.34
C TYR A 97 0.07 12.81 -4.29
N THR A 98 0.01 12.02 -3.22
CA THR A 98 -0.55 12.41 -1.93
C THR A 98 0.58 12.51 -0.90
N PRO A 99 0.41 13.26 0.21
CA PRO A 99 1.42 13.31 1.26
C PRO A 99 1.75 11.91 1.78
N PRO A 100 3.04 11.62 2.13
CA PRO A 100 3.40 10.37 2.78
C PRO A 100 2.59 10.13 4.05
N GLU A 101 2.16 8.89 4.27
CA GLU A 101 1.30 8.51 5.38
C GLU A 101 1.99 7.44 6.25
N ALA A 102 2.07 7.72 7.56
CA ALA A 102 2.55 6.75 8.54
C ALA A 102 1.43 5.75 8.84
N GLU A 103 1.72 4.46 8.66
CA GLU A 103 0.84 3.36 9.03
C GLU A 103 1.28 2.74 10.37
N GLU A 104 0.57 1.72 10.83
CA GLU A 104 0.93 1.00 12.06
C GLU A 104 2.38 0.48 12.02
N GLY A 105 3.05 0.57 13.15
CA GLY A 105 4.46 0.23 13.28
C GLY A 105 5.35 1.35 12.80
N LEU A 106 6.37 1.03 12.00
CA LEU A 106 7.30 1.97 11.37
C LEU A 106 7.13 2.00 9.85
N ARG A 107 5.97 1.63 9.36
CA ARG A 107 5.67 1.59 7.93
C ARG A 107 5.27 2.98 7.43
N CYS A 108 5.86 3.37 6.31
CA CYS A 108 5.52 4.59 5.60
C CYS A 108 5.01 4.28 4.20
N HIS A 109 3.86 4.85 3.88
CA HIS A 109 3.19 4.73 2.60
C HIS A 109 3.47 5.95 1.72
N PHE A 110 3.74 5.71 0.44
CA PHE A 110 4.04 6.71 -0.59
C PHE A 110 3.16 6.46 -1.81
N ASP A 111 2.69 7.54 -2.42
CA ASP A 111 1.81 7.51 -3.60
C ASP A 111 2.51 8.17 -4.79
N ALA A 112 2.66 7.41 -5.87
CA ALA A 112 3.21 7.91 -7.15
C ALA A 112 2.12 8.18 -8.19
N GLY A 113 0.83 8.07 -7.82
CA GLY A 113 -0.31 8.23 -8.70
C GLY A 113 -0.67 6.96 -9.47
N ASN A 114 0.26 6.39 -10.22
CA ASN A 114 0.03 5.14 -10.98
C ASN A 114 0.46 3.87 -10.24
N TYR A 115 1.18 3.99 -9.13
CA TYR A 115 1.47 2.90 -8.19
C TYR A 115 1.61 3.47 -6.79
N GLN A 116 1.53 2.60 -5.82
CA GLN A 116 1.79 2.91 -4.43
C GLN A 116 2.99 2.10 -3.92
N MET A 117 3.70 2.65 -2.96
CA MET A 117 4.87 2.02 -2.38
C MET A 117 4.82 2.16 -0.87
N ALA A 118 5.29 1.14 -0.16
CA ALA A 118 5.51 1.25 1.27
C ALA A 118 6.90 0.77 1.65
N VAL A 119 7.48 1.40 2.66
CA VAL A 119 8.77 1.01 3.23
C VAL A 119 8.56 0.74 4.71
N GLU A 120 9.07 -0.42 5.18
CA GLU A 120 8.88 -0.88 6.55
C GLU A 120 10.15 -1.58 7.07
N PRO A 121 10.74 -1.15 8.19
CA PRO A 121 11.72 -1.93 8.92
C PRO A 121 11.02 -3.00 9.77
N ILE A 122 11.49 -4.24 9.67
CA ILE A 122 10.98 -5.37 10.44
C ILE A 122 12.09 -5.90 11.34
N ILE A 123 11.93 -5.70 12.65
CA ILE A 123 12.97 -6.01 13.65
C ILE A 123 12.82 -7.42 14.28
N TRP A 124 11.69 -8.08 14.06
CA TRP A 124 11.38 -9.41 14.66
C TRP A 124 11.60 -10.57 13.70
N ARG A 125 12.08 -10.34 12.49
CA ARG A 125 12.37 -11.36 11.48
C ARG A 125 13.78 -11.23 10.98
N THR A 126 14.44 -12.36 10.78
CA THR A 126 15.73 -12.39 10.08
C THR A 126 15.51 -12.34 8.57
N TYR A 127 16.54 -11.94 7.85
CA TYR A 127 16.52 -11.91 6.38
C TYR A 127 16.08 -13.26 5.77
N ALA A 128 16.64 -14.37 6.27
CA ALA A 128 16.29 -15.70 5.77
C ALA A 128 14.84 -16.12 6.04
N GLN A 129 14.27 -15.65 7.16
CA GLN A 129 12.85 -15.93 7.49
C GLN A 129 11.86 -15.10 6.65
N THR A 130 12.35 -14.07 5.99
CA THR A 130 11.49 -13.14 5.24
C THR A 130 11.38 -13.52 3.76
N LEU A 131 12.39 -14.22 3.24
CA LEU A 131 12.45 -14.52 1.80
C LEU A 131 11.62 -15.74 1.43
N PRO A 132 10.77 -15.64 0.37
CA PRO A 132 10.17 -16.81 -0.24
C PRO A 132 11.22 -17.62 -1.03
N PRO A 133 10.93 -18.89 -1.37
CA PRO A 133 11.88 -19.76 -2.06
C PRO A 133 12.30 -19.30 -3.46
N ASP A 134 11.45 -18.50 -4.12
CA ASP A 134 11.67 -17.93 -5.45
C ASP A 134 12.26 -16.52 -5.43
N ALA A 135 12.71 -16.04 -4.27
CA ALA A 135 13.37 -14.75 -4.15
C ALA A 135 14.71 -14.73 -4.91
N ILE A 136 14.92 -13.70 -5.69
CA ILE A 136 16.16 -13.48 -6.44
C ILE A 136 17.07 -12.61 -5.59
N GLU A 137 18.15 -13.18 -5.04
CA GLU A 137 19.13 -12.42 -4.28
C GLU A 137 19.94 -11.49 -5.20
N THR A 138 20.23 -10.31 -4.70
CA THR A 138 20.99 -9.27 -5.40
C THR A 138 21.75 -8.40 -4.40
N THR A 139 22.54 -7.46 -4.93
CA THR A 139 23.20 -6.42 -4.14
C THR A 139 22.78 -5.06 -4.69
N ILE A 140 22.29 -4.18 -3.82
CA ILE A 140 21.85 -2.84 -4.15
C ILE A 140 22.70 -1.84 -3.37
N ALA A 141 23.47 -1.02 -4.06
CA ALA A 141 24.42 -0.05 -3.47
C ALA A 141 25.34 -0.65 -2.38
N GLY A 142 25.78 -1.91 -2.56
CA GLY A 142 26.66 -2.62 -1.63
C GLY A 142 25.93 -3.38 -0.51
N HIS A 143 24.60 -3.23 -0.38
CA HIS A 143 23.79 -3.93 0.62
C HIS A 143 23.17 -5.20 0.05
N ARG A 144 23.21 -6.29 0.83
CA ARG A 144 22.55 -7.55 0.46
C ARG A 144 21.05 -7.35 0.45
N ALA A 145 20.44 -7.70 -0.67
CA ALA A 145 19.00 -7.57 -0.88
C ALA A 145 18.45 -8.78 -1.64
N ALA A 146 17.14 -8.90 -1.68
CA ALA A 146 16.44 -9.85 -2.54
C ALA A 146 15.19 -9.21 -3.12
N GLN A 147 14.84 -9.60 -4.34
CA GLN A 147 13.66 -9.18 -5.05
C GLN A 147 12.75 -10.35 -5.34
N TYR A 148 11.44 -10.18 -5.16
CA TYR A 148 10.46 -11.23 -5.40
C TYR A 148 9.05 -10.67 -5.62
N TRP A 149 8.19 -11.50 -6.20
CA TRP A 149 6.77 -11.21 -6.30
C TRP A 149 6.04 -11.60 -5.02
N VAL A 150 5.26 -10.69 -4.45
CA VAL A 150 4.31 -11.01 -3.39
C VAL A 150 3.00 -11.47 -4.02
N ARG A 151 2.57 -10.76 -5.06
CA ARG A 151 1.40 -11.12 -5.86
C ARG A 151 1.68 -10.86 -7.33
N LYS A 152 2.06 -11.92 -8.04
CA LYS A 152 2.34 -11.85 -9.47
C LYS A 152 1.04 -11.67 -10.26
N PRO A 153 0.99 -10.79 -11.28
CA PRO A 153 -0.15 -10.69 -12.16
C PRO A 153 -0.38 -12.01 -12.90
N THR A 154 -1.62 -12.47 -12.94
CA THR A 154 -2.05 -13.64 -13.69
C THR A 154 -3.34 -13.30 -14.43
N TYR A 155 -3.70 -14.10 -15.43
CA TYR A 155 -4.95 -13.93 -16.16
C TYR A 155 -6.20 -13.86 -15.24
N HIS A 156 -6.17 -14.53 -14.10
CA HIS A 156 -7.30 -14.58 -13.16
C HIS A 156 -7.32 -13.48 -12.10
N ASN A 157 -6.19 -12.85 -11.80
CA ASN A 157 -6.09 -11.86 -10.72
C ASN A 157 -5.61 -10.47 -11.15
N SER A 158 -5.43 -10.25 -12.45
CA SER A 158 -4.93 -8.98 -13.00
C SER A 158 -5.86 -7.79 -12.74
N PHE A 159 -7.12 -8.05 -12.37
CA PHE A 159 -8.12 -6.99 -12.16
C PHE A 159 -7.96 -6.21 -10.85
N TRP A 160 -7.31 -6.78 -9.84
CA TRP A 160 -7.27 -6.14 -8.52
C TRP A 160 -5.97 -5.37 -8.31
N TYR A 161 -4.94 -6.07 -7.94
CA TYR A 161 -3.62 -5.49 -7.77
C TYR A 161 -2.55 -6.56 -7.85
N SER A 162 -1.37 -6.13 -8.24
CA SER A 162 -0.14 -6.91 -8.21
C SER A 162 0.85 -6.24 -7.30
N SER A 163 1.74 -7.01 -6.69
CA SER A 163 2.77 -6.44 -5.81
C SER A 163 4.07 -7.23 -5.87
N CYS A 164 5.15 -6.49 -5.76
CA CYS A 164 6.50 -7.02 -5.66
C CYS A 164 7.24 -6.38 -4.49
N MET A 165 8.32 -7.02 -4.06
CA MET A 165 9.06 -6.65 -2.87
C MET A 165 10.55 -6.59 -3.17
N VAL A 166 11.22 -5.62 -2.56
CA VAL A 166 12.66 -5.63 -2.34
C VAL A 166 12.89 -5.70 -0.83
N THR A 167 13.65 -6.69 -0.39
CA THR A 167 13.99 -6.87 1.03
C THR A 167 15.48 -6.71 1.21
N PHE A 168 15.90 -5.82 2.09
CA PHE A 168 17.28 -5.61 2.46
C PHE A 168 17.60 -6.29 3.79
N LYS A 169 18.80 -6.87 3.88
CA LYS A 169 19.34 -7.34 5.15
C LYS A 169 19.90 -6.16 5.93
N THR A 170 19.54 -6.04 7.21
CA THR A 170 20.10 -5.06 8.14
C THR A 170 20.76 -5.74 9.35
N SER A 171 21.39 -4.95 10.21
CA SER A 171 21.96 -5.43 11.49
C SER A 171 20.89 -5.79 12.52
N TYR A 172 19.68 -5.20 12.42
CA TYR A 172 18.58 -5.37 13.36
C TYR A 172 17.41 -6.21 12.80
N GLY A 173 17.48 -6.67 11.57
CA GLY A 173 16.42 -7.42 10.91
C GLY A 173 16.40 -7.20 9.41
N VAL A 174 15.33 -6.65 8.87
CA VAL A 174 15.20 -6.33 7.44
C VAL A 174 14.53 -4.98 7.22
N ILE A 175 14.76 -4.36 6.07
CA ILE A 175 13.92 -3.31 5.51
C ILE A 175 13.19 -3.92 4.32
N GLN A 176 11.86 -3.84 4.30
CA GLN A 176 11.03 -4.23 3.18
C GLN A 176 10.52 -3.01 2.44
N GLN A 177 10.72 -2.99 1.13
CA GLN A 177 10.16 -2.01 0.23
C GLN A 177 9.19 -2.73 -0.70
N SER A 178 7.90 -2.50 -0.52
CA SER A 178 6.83 -3.04 -1.35
C SER A 178 6.37 -2.02 -2.38
N LEU A 179 6.09 -2.50 -3.59
CA LEU A 179 5.39 -1.74 -4.61
C LEU A 179 4.12 -2.51 -4.98
N PHE A 180 3.01 -1.79 -5.11
CA PHE A 180 1.74 -2.36 -5.52
C PHE A 180 1.02 -1.42 -6.51
N TYR A 181 0.34 -2.01 -7.46
CA TYR A 181 -0.35 -1.32 -8.53
C TYR A 181 -1.53 -2.15 -9.04
N SER A 182 -2.49 -1.49 -9.66
CA SER A 182 -3.55 -2.15 -10.39
C SER A 182 -3.22 -2.19 -11.87
N THR A 183 -3.18 -3.37 -12.46
CA THR A 183 -2.91 -3.54 -13.90
C THR A 183 -3.98 -2.91 -14.80
N VAL A 184 -5.16 -2.58 -14.23
CA VAL A 184 -6.28 -1.97 -14.96
C VAL A 184 -6.26 -0.44 -14.87
N TYR A 185 -5.78 0.10 -13.74
CA TYR A 185 -5.86 1.55 -13.46
C TYR A 185 -4.51 2.27 -13.49
N SER A 186 -3.40 1.53 -13.59
CA SER A 186 -2.07 2.12 -13.64
C SER A 186 -1.73 2.54 -15.06
N GLU A 187 -1.70 3.84 -15.30
CA GLU A 187 -1.21 4.44 -16.55
C GLU A 187 -0.09 5.46 -16.23
N PRO A 188 1.08 5.33 -16.85
CA PRO A 188 1.50 4.22 -17.71
C PRO A 188 1.64 2.90 -16.96
N ASP A 189 1.70 1.79 -17.71
CA ASP A 189 1.94 0.45 -17.17
C ASP A 189 3.18 0.42 -16.26
N VAL A 190 3.06 -0.33 -15.16
CA VAL A 190 4.11 -0.47 -14.16
C VAL A 190 4.79 -1.82 -14.28
N ASP A 191 6.07 -1.82 -14.66
CA ASP A 191 6.93 -2.98 -14.46
C ASP A 191 7.37 -3.01 -12.99
N CYS A 192 6.62 -3.77 -12.16
CA CYS A 192 6.79 -3.78 -10.71
C CYS A 192 8.23 -4.11 -10.28
N PRO A 193 8.86 -5.21 -10.76
CA PRO A 193 10.22 -5.52 -10.34
C PRO A 193 11.23 -4.42 -10.70
N SER A 194 11.22 -3.95 -11.95
CA SER A 194 12.17 -2.93 -12.40
C SER A 194 11.94 -1.60 -11.70
N THR A 195 10.68 -1.18 -11.57
CA THR A 195 10.32 0.08 -10.89
C THR A 195 10.70 0.02 -9.41
N ASN A 196 10.38 -1.09 -8.72
CA ASN A 196 10.72 -1.24 -7.30
C ASN A 196 12.23 -1.28 -7.07
N LEU A 197 12.98 -1.94 -7.95
CA LEU A 197 14.44 -1.97 -7.89
C LEU A 197 15.05 -0.57 -8.12
N GLN A 198 14.52 0.20 -9.06
CA GLN A 198 14.95 1.57 -9.28
C GLN A 198 14.72 2.43 -8.04
N ARG A 199 13.51 2.37 -7.46
CA ARG A 199 13.19 3.09 -6.22
C ARG A 199 14.05 2.64 -5.04
N ALA A 200 14.40 1.36 -4.96
CA ALA A 200 15.32 0.85 -3.95
C ALA A 200 16.71 1.47 -4.09
N ASN A 201 17.25 1.61 -5.30
CA ASN A 201 18.51 2.31 -5.54
C ASN A 201 18.42 3.81 -5.19
N ASP A 202 17.31 4.47 -5.48
CA ASP A 202 17.10 5.89 -5.19
C ASP A 202 17.00 6.17 -3.67
N LEU A 203 16.42 5.23 -2.91
CA LEU A 203 16.11 5.41 -1.49
C LEU A 203 17.14 4.80 -0.53
N VAL A 204 17.94 3.83 -0.98
CA VAL A 204 18.94 3.17 -0.16
C VAL A 204 19.92 4.11 0.57
N PRO A 205 20.31 5.30 0.04
CA PRO A 205 21.14 6.25 0.75
C PRO A 205 20.54 6.80 2.06
N TYR A 206 19.22 6.66 2.21
CA TYR A 206 18.47 7.14 3.38
C TYR A 206 18.13 6.01 4.36
N TYR A 207 18.38 4.74 3.98
CA TYR A 207 18.12 3.60 4.83
C TYR A 207 19.21 3.43 5.89
N ARG A 208 18.82 2.90 7.05
CA ARG A 208 19.74 2.54 8.12
C ARG A 208 19.92 1.03 8.18
N PHE A 209 21.16 0.57 8.01
CA PHE A 209 21.51 -0.86 7.93
C PHE A 209 22.13 -1.42 9.19
#